data_a73059c5014e7bce4c9711576ce554e2
#
_entry.id   a73059c5014e7bce4c9711576ce554e2
#
_cell.length_a   1.000
_cell.length_b   1.000
_cell.length_c   1.000
_cell.angle_alpha   90.00
_cell.angle_beta   90.00
_cell.angle_gamma   90.00
#
_symmetry.space_group_name_H-M   'P 1'
#
loop_
_entity.id
_entity.type
_entity.pdbx_description
1 polymer ?
#
loop_
_entity_poly.entity_id
_entity_poly.type
_entity_poly.pdbx_seq_one_letter_code
_entity_poly.pdbx_strand_id
1 'polypeptide(L)'
;PYTVAAWTDESLTYVKNPAYWDADNVAAETVRFVFQSDPNVAESAFLAREYALSWPVPDAALDDLRTNHAPELRTVSQLGTYSLCFSMSDPALSVFSQTERAQIRTALALLIDRSYLCSEITPGAQQSANAPIPPGISDADGSAFTSHNGADGKGGGYYGSDHEANCQQAIALLRQAAESSGRFTVNAQGVCAGFPELTYLTSDAAGHVAIADDLQSLYGRYGISLTVTAQDMDTFLASRAAGGYSVTRCSFSADIDDPMPFLSLWASGAGSNCVALGRGAHADYAGYSVTLDGRTKDNCTWTESYDALLYRIQSSGDTAERYSLMHQAETLLMQTGAVCPLYWYTDTYLCNTHVQGLLSGPLGAQYLMGAHVEK
;
A
#
# COMPACT_ATOMS: atom_id res chain seq x y z
N PRO A 1 -5.09 -7.51 -31.25
CA PRO A 1 -4.13 -6.81 -32.13
C PRO A 1 -3.07 -7.74 -32.71
N TYR A 2 -2.64 -8.76 -31.91
CA TYR A 2 -1.55 -9.67 -32.26
C TYR A 2 -1.96 -11.13 -32.16
N THR A 3 -1.23 -12.00 -32.88
CA THR A 3 -1.27 -13.46 -32.77
C THR A 3 0.09 -14.00 -32.38
N VAL A 4 0.13 -15.12 -31.67
CA VAL A 4 1.38 -15.80 -31.31
C VAL A 4 1.99 -16.43 -32.57
N ALA A 5 3.22 -16.03 -32.90
CA ALA A 5 3.97 -16.61 -34.01
C ALA A 5 4.96 -17.69 -33.55
N ALA A 6 5.58 -17.49 -32.36
CA ALA A 6 6.49 -18.47 -31.77
C ALA A 6 6.48 -18.37 -30.26
N TRP A 7 6.63 -19.52 -29.57
CA TRP A 7 6.83 -19.60 -28.13
C TRP A 7 7.89 -20.64 -27.83
N THR A 8 8.95 -20.23 -27.16
CA THR A 8 10.06 -21.05 -26.71
C THR A 8 10.32 -20.83 -25.23
N ASP A 9 11.24 -21.58 -24.63
CA ASP A 9 11.64 -21.35 -23.22
C ASP A 9 12.38 -20.00 -23.02
N GLU A 10 12.86 -19.38 -24.11
CA GLU A 10 13.65 -18.15 -24.07
C GLU A 10 12.86 -16.91 -24.51
N SER A 11 11.80 -17.07 -25.30
CA SER A 11 11.07 -15.93 -25.84
C SER A 11 9.66 -16.25 -26.31
N LEU A 12 8.83 -15.20 -26.32
CA LEU A 12 7.50 -15.19 -26.91
C LEU A 12 7.44 -14.13 -28.00
N THR A 13 7.07 -14.52 -29.22
CA THR A 13 6.98 -13.62 -30.37
C THR A 13 5.53 -13.50 -30.83
N TYR A 14 5.06 -12.28 -30.91
CA TYR A 14 3.79 -11.91 -31.48
C TYR A 14 3.98 -11.24 -32.84
N VAL A 15 3.04 -11.47 -33.75
CA VAL A 15 2.93 -10.75 -35.01
C VAL A 15 1.56 -10.08 -35.13
N LYS A 16 1.52 -8.94 -35.82
CA LYS A 16 0.29 -8.20 -36.08
C LYS A 16 -0.77 -9.10 -36.71
N ASN A 17 -1.98 -9.03 -36.14
CA ASN A 17 -3.13 -9.78 -36.67
C ASN A 17 -3.85 -8.94 -37.72
N PRO A 18 -3.79 -9.29 -39.02
CA PRO A 18 -4.45 -8.51 -40.06
C PRO A 18 -5.99 -8.62 -40.02
N ALA A 19 -6.53 -9.58 -39.27
CA ALA A 19 -7.97 -9.72 -39.07
C ALA A 19 -8.49 -9.01 -37.81
N TYR A 20 -7.63 -8.27 -37.10
CA TYR A 20 -8.06 -7.47 -35.96
C TYR A 20 -8.92 -6.29 -36.46
N TRP A 21 -10.01 -5.99 -35.77
CA TRP A 21 -10.98 -4.98 -36.20
C TRP A 21 -10.36 -3.57 -36.35
N ASP A 22 -9.29 -3.29 -35.62
CA ASP A 22 -8.57 -2.01 -35.62
C ASP A 22 -7.10 -2.21 -36.03
N ALA A 23 -6.86 -3.07 -37.02
CA ALA A 23 -5.52 -3.44 -37.46
C ALA A 23 -4.70 -2.24 -37.97
N ASP A 24 -5.35 -1.25 -38.59
CA ASP A 24 -4.67 -0.05 -39.10
C ASP A 24 -4.00 0.80 -38.02
N ASN A 25 -4.48 0.73 -36.78
CA ASN A 25 -3.91 1.40 -35.63
C ASN A 25 -2.87 0.55 -34.84
N VAL A 26 -2.57 -0.66 -35.30
CA VAL A 26 -1.51 -1.48 -34.74
C VAL A 26 -0.19 -1.11 -35.42
N ALA A 27 0.69 -0.43 -34.69
CA ALA A 27 1.89 0.16 -35.28
C ALA A 27 3.04 -0.84 -35.43
N ALA A 28 3.31 -1.69 -34.41
CA ALA A 28 4.39 -2.66 -34.47
C ALA A 28 3.97 -3.92 -35.24
N GLU A 29 4.73 -4.30 -36.26
CA GLU A 29 4.51 -5.54 -37.02
C GLU A 29 4.86 -6.78 -36.19
N THR A 30 5.86 -6.69 -35.32
CA THR A 30 6.33 -7.78 -34.45
C THR A 30 6.68 -7.25 -33.07
N VAL A 31 6.26 -7.99 -32.05
CA VAL A 31 6.66 -7.76 -30.65
C VAL A 31 7.28 -9.05 -30.12
N ARG A 32 8.52 -8.98 -29.62
CA ARG A 32 9.22 -10.11 -29.04
C ARG A 32 9.51 -9.84 -27.56
N PHE A 33 9.00 -10.70 -26.70
CA PHE A 33 9.38 -10.74 -25.29
C PHE A 33 10.51 -11.76 -25.12
N VAL A 34 11.61 -11.33 -24.50
CA VAL A 34 12.73 -12.19 -24.12
C VAL A 34 12.62 -12.48 -22.62
N PHE A 35 12.62 -13.76 -22.27
CA PHE A 35 12.54 -14.19 -20.88
C PHE A 35 13.95 -14.17 -20.27
N GLN A 36 14.23 -13.13 -19.48
CA GLN A 36 15.49 -12.99 -18.78
C GLN A 36 15.22 -12.93 -17.26
N SER A 37 15.75 -13.90 -16.54
CA SER A 37 15.55 -14.01 -15.09
C SER A 37 16.45 -13.09 -14.27
N ASP A 38 17.60 -12.66 -14.84
CA ASP A 38 18.51 -11.72 -14.18
C ASP A 38 18.26 -10.30 -14.71
N PRO A 39 17.72 -9.39 -13.88
CA PRO A 39 17.44 -8.02 -14.31
C PRO A 39 18.71 -7.24 -14.67
N ASN A 40 19.90 -7.58 -14.13
CA ASN A 40 21.15 -6.92 -14.50
C ASN A 40 21.60 -7.27 -15.92
N VAL A 41 21.33 -8.52 -16.35
CA VAL A 41 21.59 -8.94 -17.73
C VAL A 41 20.62 -8.23 -18.69
N ALA A 42 19.34 -8.11 -18.31
CA ALA A 42 18.34 -7.41 -19.11
C ALA A 42 18.67 -5.91 -19.25
N GLU A 43 19.08 -5.24 -18.18
CA GLU A 43 19.56 -3.86 -18.19
C GLU A 43 20.76 -3.69 -19.12
N SER A 44 21.78 -4.54 -18.97
CA SER A 44 22.98 -4.50 -19.82
C SER A 44 22.66 -4.63 -21.30
N ALA A 45 21.74 -5.54 -21.68
CA ALA A 45 21.27 -5.69 -23.06
C ALA A 45 20.48 -4.46 -23.54
N PHE A 46 19.70 -3.84 -22.68
CA PHE A 46 19.02 -2.57 -22.99
C PHE A 46 20.04 -1.45 -23.27
N LEU A 47 21.04 -1.28 -22.41
CA LEU A 47 22.10 -0.29 -22.58
C LEU A 47 22.93 -0.55 -23.84
N ALA A 48 23.12 -1.82 -24.21
CA ALA A 48 23.74 -2.21 -25.49
C ALA A 48 22.81 -2.03 -26.71
N ARG A 49 21.59 -1.53 -26.53
CA ARG A 49 20.57 -1.33 -27.60
C ARG A 49 20.04 -2.62 -28.23
N GLU A 50 20.19 -3.75 -27.54
CA GLU A 50 19.61 -5.03 -27.97
C GLU A 50 18.11 -5.11 -27.68
N TYR A 51 17.65 -4.43 -26.61
CA TYR A 51 16.27 -4.34 -26.21
C TYR A 51 15.72 -2.92 -26.37
N ALA A 52 14.47 -2.81 -26.80
CA ALA A 52 13.75 -1.53 -26.85
C ALA A 52 13.18 -1.12 -25.48
N LEU A 53 12.83 -2.14 -24.65
CA LEU A 53 12.36 -2.00 -23.28
C LEU A 53 13.08 -3.03 -22.40
N SER A 54 13.26 -2.70 -21.12
CA SER A 54 13.71 -3.64 -20.09
C SER A 54 12.90 -3.45 -18.82
N TRP A 55 12.44 -4.57 -18.24
CA TRP A 55 11.61 -4.59 -17.04
C TRP A 55 11.72 -5.97 -16.35
N PRO A 56 11.88 -6.04 -15.00
CA PRO A 56 12.08 -4.93 -14.08
C PRO A 56 13.49 -4.32 -14.16
N VAL A 57 13.64 -3.14 -13.55
CA VAL A 57 14.92 -2.47 -13.37
C VAL A 57 15.57 -2.94 -12.06
N PRO A 58 16.88 -3.26 -12.02
CA PRO A 58 17.56 -3.58 -10.76
C PRO A 58 17.55 -2.39 -9.81
N ASP A 59 17.17 -2.59 -8.54
CA ASP A 59 17.16 -1.53 -7.52
C ASP A 59 18.55 -0.86 -7.37
N ALA A 60 19.62 -1.65 -7.43
CA ALA A 60 21.01 -1.16 -7.32
C ALA A 60 21.43 -0.24 -8.48
N ALA A 61 20.76 -0.32 -9.63
CA ALA A 61 21.07 0.50 -10.81
C ALA A 61 20.29 1.83 -10.83
N LEU A 62 19.27 1.99 -10.00
CA LEU A 62 18.34 3.11 -10.11
C LEU A 62 19.00 4.48 -9.98
N ASP A 63 20.00 4.65 -9.11
CA ASP A 63 20.68 5.94 -8.94
C ASP A 63 21.55 6.31 -10.13
N ASP A 64 22.25 5.34 -10.71
CA ASP A 64 22.99 5.53 -11.95
C ASP A 64 22.06 5.86 -13.12
N LEU A 65 20.95 5.11 -13.24
CA LEU A 65 19.96 5.30 -14.29
C LEU A 65 19.26 6.67 -14.17
N ARG A 66 18.95 7.13 -12.97
CA ARG A 66 18.40 8.48 -12.73
C ARG A 66 19.36 9.57 -13.14
N THR A 67 20.66 9.35 -12.94
CA THR A 67 21.69 10.33 -13.21
C THR A 67 22.08 10.35 -14.69
N ASN A 68 22.30 9.19 -15.29
CA ASN A 68 22.93 9.04 -16.60
C ASN A 68 21.93 8.65 -17.72
N HIS A 69 20.78 8.08 -17.37
CA HIS A 69 19.78 7.54 -18.29
C HIS A 69 18.36 8.06 -18.00
N ALA A 70 18.22 9.22 -17.36
CA ALA A 70 16.92 9.79 -16.98
C ALA A 70 15.88 9.86 -18.11
N PRO A 71 16.24 10.16 -19.39
CA PRO A 71 15.27 10.18 -20.48
C PRO A 71 14.72 8.80 -20.85
N GLU A 72 15.40 7.72 -20.48
CA GLU A 72 15.04 6.33 -20.77
C GLU A 72 14.35 5.64 -19.58
N LEU A 73 14.59 6.15 -18.36
CA LEU A 73 13.95 5.63 -17.15
C LEU A 73 12.50 6.15 -17.06
N ARG A 74 11.56 5.24 -16.95
CA ARG A 74 10.14 5.52 -16.81
C ARG A 74 9.65 5.02 -15.46
N THR A 75 8.87 5.84 -14.75
CA THR A 75 8.18 5.44 -13.53
C THR A 75 6.69 5.72 -13.69
N VAL A 76 5.86 4.73 -13.40
CA VAL A 76 4.41 4.80 -13.48
C VAL A 76 3.83 4.41 -12.12
N SER A 77 2.93 5.23 -11.58
CA SER A 77 2.20 4.90 -10.36
C SER A 77 1.28 3.71 -10.61
N GLN A 78 1.24 2.78 -9.65
CA GLN A 78 0.35 1.64 -9.66
C GLN A 78 -0.79 1.84 -8.67
N LEU A 79 -1.93 1.18 -8.92
CA LEU A 79 -3.06 1.18 -7.99
C LEU A 79 -2.81 0.20 -6.85
N GLY A 80 -1.78 0.44 -6.07
CA GLY A 80 -1.38 -0.46 -5.00
C GLY A 80 -0.76 0.24 -3.81
N THR A 81 -0.96 -0.35 -2.63
CA THR A 81 -0.48 0.19 -1.35
C THR A 81 0.15 -0.91 -0.50
N TYR A 82 1.32 -0.62 0.02
CA TYR A 82 1.96 -1.40 1.06
C TYR A 82 1.68 -0.77 2.43
N SER A 83 1.20 -1.59 3.37
CA SER A 83 0.81 -1.13 4.70
C SER A 83 1.38 -2.01 5.80
N LEU A 84 1.66 -1.42 6.95
CA LEU A 84 1.72 -2.13 8.21
C LEU A 84 0.30 -2.31 8.76
N CYS A 85 0.08 -3.42 9.42
CA CYS A 85 -1.21 -3.82 9.95
C CYS A 85 -1.04 -4.20 11.42
N PHE A 86 -1.64 -3.41 12.30
CA PHE A 86 -1.64 -3.64 13.75
C PHE A 86 -2.84 -4.50 14.15
N SER A 87 -2.59 -5.64 14.76
CA SER A 87 -3.63 -6.56 15.20
C SER A 87 -4.55 -5.92 16.26
N MET A 88 -5.85 -5.97 16.03
CA MET A 88 -6.85 -5.53 17.03
C MET A 88 -6.95 -6.51 18.20
N SER A 89 -6.53 -7.76 17.99
CA SER A 89 -6.55 -8.84 18.99
C SER A 89 -5.17 -9.09 19.61
N ASP A 90 -4.22 -8.14 19.48
CA ASP A 90 -2.89 -8.26 20.04
C ASP A 90 -2.93 -8.44 21.57
N PRO A 91 -2.40 -9.57 22.11
CA PRO A 91 -2.35 -9.79 23.56
C PRO A 91 -1.48 -8.74 24.29
N ALA A 92 -0.41 -8.24 23.68
CA ALA A 92 0.48 -7.24 24.29
C ALA A 92 -0.24 -5.93 24.59
N LEU A 93 -1.17 -5.54 23.71
CA LEU A 93 -1.97 -4.32 23.91
C LEU A 93 -3.31 -4.59 24.63
N SER A 94 -3.63 -5.83 24.99
CA SER A 94 -4.91 -6.20 25.61
C SER A 94 -5.15 -5.55 26.96
N VAL A 95 -4.09 -5.12 27.65
CA VAL A 95 -4.13 -4.44 28.94
C VAL A 95 -4.59 -2.97 28.87
N PHE A 96 -4.67 -2.41 27.70
CA PHE A 96 -5.10 -1.04 27.44
C PHE A 96 -6.58 -0.98 27.02
N SER A 97 -7.24 0.12 27.30
CA SER A 97 -8.58 0.40 26.76
C SER A 97 -8.54 0.54 25.23
N GLN A 98 -9.68 0.49 24.58
CA GLN A 98 -9.77 0.63 23.12
C GLN A 98 -9.25 2.00 22.63
N THR A 99 -9.56 3.05 23.36
CA THR A 99 -9.04 4.40 23.05
C THR A 99 -7.53 4.45 23.14
N GLU A 100 -6.95 3.92 24.22
CA GLU A 100 -5.49 3.88 24.39
C GLU A 100 -4.82 3.03 23.31
N ARG A 101 -5.41 1.90 22.92
CA ARG A 101 -4.90 1.07 21.81
C ARG A 101 -4.90 1.84 20.50
N ALA A 102 -5.97 2.57 20.19
CA ALA A 102 -6.03 3.39 18.97
C ALA A 102 -4.97 4.50 19.00
N GLN A 103 -4.80 5.18 20.15
CA GLN A 103 -3.76 6.19 20.34
C GLN A 103 -2.35 5.60 20.17
N ILE A 104 -2.07 4.43 20.76
CA ILE A 104 -0.79 3.74 20.63
C ILE A 104 -0.51 3.38 19.18
N ARG A 105 -1.45 2.73 18.47
CA ARG A 105 -1.27 2.35 17.05
C ARG A 105 -1.05 3.58 16.16
N THR A 106 -1.83 4.63 16.37
CA THR A 106 -1.67 5.89 15.63
C THR A 106 -0.30 6.53 15.92
N ALA A 107 0.15 6.52 17.17
CA ALA A 107 1.47 7.02 17.52
C ALA A 107 2.59 6.22 16.84
N LEU A 108 2.53 4.89 16.88
CA LEU A 108 3.50 4.04 16.19
C LEU A 108 3.55 4.33 14.68
N ALA A 109 2.41 4.54 14.06
CA ALA A 109 2.32 4.89 12.64
C ALA A 109 2.89 6.28 12.31
N LEU A 110 2.71 7.27 13.22
CA LEU A 110 3.22 8.63 13.06
C LEU A 110 4.75 8.73 13.24
N LEU A 111 5.37 7.83 14.02
CA LEU A 111 6.82 7.79 14.17
C LEU A 111 7.56 7.41 12.90
N ILE A 112 6.90 6.80 11.92
CA ILE A 112 7.53 6.28 10.70
C ILE A 112 7.80 7.42 9.73
N ASP A 113 9.06 7.63 9.37
CA ASP A 113 9.45 8.51 8.27
C ASP A 113 9.27 7.76 6.94
N ARG A 114 8.14 8.02 6.30
CA ARG A 114 7.78 7.39 5.02
C ARG A 114 8.68 7.84 3.86
N SER A 115 9.19 9.06 3.93
CA SER A 115 10.10 9.58 2.90
C SER A 115 11.46 8.88 2.99
N TYR A 116 12.00 8.76 4.19
CA TYR A 116 13.23 7.99 4.45
C TYR A 116 13.06 6.53 4.06
N LEU A 117 11.93 5.92 4.42
CA LEU A 117 11.65 4.53 4.06
C LEU A 117 11.66 4.31 2.54
N CYS A 118 11.04 5.22 1.77
CA CYS A 118 10.99 5.13 0.32
C CYS A 118 12.34 5.42 -0.36
N SER A 119 13.18 6.31 0.20
CA SER A 119 14.46 6.69 -0.41
C SER A 119 15.61 5.77 -0.02
N GLU A 120 15.66 5.34 1.24
CA GLU A 120 16.83 4.64 1.78
C GLU A 120 16.59 3.15 2.02
N ILE A 121 15.36 2.77 2.40
CA ILE A 121 15.06 1.38 2.77
C ILE A 121 14.47 0.59 1.60
N THR A 122 13.63 1.23 0.79
CA THR A 122 13.00 0.61 -0.40
C THR A 122 13.19 1.47 -1.64
N PRO A 123 14.40 1.58 -2.20
CA PRO A 123 14.77 2.59 -3.20
C PRO A 123 14.14 2.40 -4.60
N GLY A 124 13.08 1.62 -4.73
CA GLY A 124 12.39 1.29 -5.99
C GLY A 124 11.50 2.39 -6.60
N ALA A 125 11.70 3.68 -6.25
CA ALA A 125 10.89 4.83 -6.70
C ALA A 125 9.45 4.86 -6.16
N GLN A 126 9.15 4.13 -5.08
CA GLN A 126 7.87 4.16 -4.40
C GLN A 126 7.54 5.57 -3.89
N GLN A 127 6.24 5.86 -3.77
CA GLN A 127 5.75 7.13 -3.25
C GLN A 127 5.25 6.96 -1.81
N SER A 128 5.64 7.86 -0.92
CA SER A 128 5.18 7.87 0.47
C SER A 128 3.65 7.89 0.54
N ALA A 129 3.05 6.93 1.25
CA ALA A 129 1.60 6.84 1.37
C ALA A 129 1.10 7.51 2.65
N ASN A 130 0.16 8.43 2.49
CA ASN A 130 -0.56 9.07 3.59
C ASN A 130 -2.01 8.58 3.74
N ALA A 131 -2.44 7.65 2.88
CA ALA A 131 -3.77 7.05 2.85
C ALA A 131 -3.72 5.61 2.30
N PRO A 132 -4.71 4.76 2.61
CA PRO A 132 -4.75 3.38 2.13
C PRO A 132 -5.11 3.26 0.64
N ILE A 133 -5.85 4.22 0.09
CA ILE A 133 -6.24 4.25 -1.32
C ILE A 133 -5.24 5.12 -2.07
N PRO A 134 -4.56 4.61 -3.15
CA PRO A 134 -3.51 5.35 -3.86
C PRO A 134 -4.07 6.45 -4.78
N PRO A 135 -3.26 7.47 -5.10
CA PRO A 135 -3.59 8.42 -6.15
C PRO A 135 -3.65 7.70 -7.50
N GLY A 136 -4.66 7.93 -8.28
CA GLY A 136 -4.92 7.20 -9.54
C GLY A 136 -6.21 6.39 -9.49
N ILE A 137 -6.78 6.22 -8.29
CA ILE A 137 -8.17 5.81 -8.11
C ILE A 137 -9.04 7.06 -8.25
N SER A 138 -10.07 6.97 -9.09
CA SER A 138 -10.98 8.07 -9.39
C SER A 138 -12.03 8.27 -8.29
N ASP A 139 -12.50 9.53 -8.16
CA ASP A 139 -13.65 9.92 -7.35
C ASP A 139 -14.89 10.13 -8.24
N ALA A 140 -16.04 10.40 -7.63
CA ALA A 140 -17.32 10.63 -8.30
C ALA A 140 -17.29 11.76 -9.34
N ASP A 141 -16.49 12.78 -9.11
CA ASP A 141 -16.33 13.96 -9.99
C ASP A 141 -15.22 13.79 -11.05
N GLY A 142 -14.55 12.63 -11.08
CA GLY A 142 -13.43 12.33 -11.97
C GLY A 142 -12.08 12.86 -11.48
N SER A 143 -12.01 13.51 -10.32
CA SER A 143 -10.74 13.82 -9.64
C SER A 143 -10.14 12.56 -8.99
N ALA A 144 -8.93 12.65 -8.45
CA ALA A 144 -8.38 11.56 -7.66
C ALA A 144 -9.14 11.42 -6.33
N PHE A 145 -9.45 10.20 -5.89
CA PHE A 145 -10.08 9.92 -4.60
C PHE A 145 -9.32 10.56 -3.43
N THR A 146 -7.99 10.60 -3.52
CA THR A 146 -7.13 11.25 -2.52
C THR A 146 -7.33 12.77 -2.41
N SER A 147 -8.01 13.42 -3.35
CA SER A 147 -8.31 14.85 -3.28
C SER A 147 -9.37 15.19 -2.24
N HIS A 148 -10.18 14.21 -1.84
CA HIS A 148 -11.27 14.36 -0.87
C HIS A 148 -11.10 13.45 0.36
N ASN A 149 -9.95 12.79 0.53
CA ASN A 149 -9.67 11.94 1.68
C ASN A 149 -9.18 12.75 2.91
N GLY A 150 -8.84 12.01 3.98
CA GLY A 150 -8.41 12.59 5.24
C GLY A 150 -9.57 12.89 6.18
N ALA A 151 -9.26 13.15 7.44
CA ALA A 151 -10.26 13.33 8.49
C ALA A 151 -11.19 14.54 8.27
N ASP A 152 -10.73 15.54 7.53
CA ASP A 152 -11.50 16.76 7.20
C ASP A 152 -12.09 16.74 5.78
N GLY A 153 -11.86 15.69 4.99
CA GLY A 153 -12.38 15.54 3.64
C GLY A 153 -11.81 16.51 2.61
N LYS A 154 -10.63 17.10 2.87
CA LYS A 154 -10.03 18.13 1.99
C LYS A 154 -8.78 17.66 1.25
N GLY A 155 -8.52 16.36 1.27
CA GLY A 155 -7.27 15.80 0.79
C GLY A 155 -6.14 15.91 1.82
N GLY A 156 -4.95 15.48 1.45
CA GLY A 156 -3.79 15.49 2.35
C GLY A 156 -3.64 14.23 3.20
N GLY A 157 -4.61 13.34 3.16
CA GLY A 157 -4.54 12.02 3.81
C GLY A 157 -4.64 12.08 5.34
N TYR A 158 -4.04 11.09 5.99
CA TYR A 158 -4.13 10.88 7.44
C TYR A 158 -2.78 11.08 8.16
N TYR A 159 -1.69 11.25 7.42
CA TYR A 159 -0.35 11.49 7.93
C TYR A 159 0.24 12.73 7.26
N GLY A 160 0.68 13.70 8.07
CA GLY A 160 1.31 14.91 7.55
C GLY A 160 2.65 14.63 6.84
N SER A 161 3.05 15.52 5.94
CA SER A 161 4.34 15.44 5.27
C SER A 161 5.52 15.91 6.16
N ASP A 162 5.25 16.64 7.22
CA ASP A 162 6.24 17.07 8.21
C ASP A 162 6.46 15.95 9.24
N HIS A 163 7.55 15.21 9.08
CA HIS A 163 7.87 14.10 9.96
C HIS A 163 8.15 14.54 11.40
N GLU A 164 8.75 15.70 11.62
CA GLU A 164 8.99 16.20 12.99
C GLU A 164 7.67 16.50 13.71
N ALA A 165 6.73 17.14 13.04
CA ALA A 165 5.39 17.37 13.56
C ALA A 165 4.65 16.06 13.87
N ASN A 166 4.78 15.06 12.98
CA ASN A 166 4.24 13.72 13.22
C ASN A 166 4.84 13.06 14.45
N CYS A 167 6.15 13.14 14.65
CA CYS A 167 6.82 12.62 15.85
C CYS A 167 6.35 13.31 17.13
N GLN A 168 6.18 14.64 17.11
CA GLN A 168 5.65 15.39 18.25
C GLN A 168 4.22 14.95 18.60
N GLN A 169 3.38 14.76 17.60
CA GLN A 169 2.03 14.23 17.79
C GLN A 169 2.05 12.80 18.33
N ALA A 170 2.92 11.93 17.82
CA ALA A 170 3.09 10.57 18.30
C ALA A 170 3.45 10.53 19.79
N ILE A 171 4.43 11.35 20.21
CA ILE A 171 4.86 11.46 21.61
C ILE A 171 3.72 11.96 22.49
N ALA A 172 2.91 12.91 22.00
CA ALA A 172 1.75 13.40 22.75
C ALA A 172 0.69 12.29 22.96
N LEU A 173 0.40 11.48 21.93
CA LEU A 173 -0.51 10.35 22.03
C LEU A 173 0.00 9.27 22.97
N LEU A 174 1.32 8.94 22.93
CA LEU A 174 1.93 7.98 23.85
C LEU A 174 1.85 8.47 25.30
N ARG A 175 2.07 9.78 25.56
CA ARG A 175 1.90 10.36 26.90
C ARG A 175 0.46 10.26 27.38
N GLN A 176 -0.51 10.59 26.56
CA GLN A 176 -1.93 10.45 26.91
C GLN A 176 -2.28 9.01 27.27
N ALA A 177 -1.84 8.04 26.46
CA ALA A 177 -2.07 6.63 26.72
C ALA A 177 -1.34 6.16 28.02
N ALA A 178 -0.15 6.66 28.28
CA ALA A 178 0.62 6.37 29.50
C ALA A 178 -0.06 6.93 30.75
N GLU A 179 -0.49 8.20 30.70
CA GLU A 179 -1.17 8.88 31.80
C GLU A 179 -2.52 8.24 32.13
N SER A 180 -3.32 7.90 31.12
CA SER A 180 -4.64 7.31 31.33
C SER A 180 -4.56 5.86 31.82
N SER A 181 -3.63 5.07 31.28
CA SER A 181 -3.49 3.66 31.64
C SER A 181 -2.68 3.41 32.91
N GLY A 182 -1.71 4.28 33.23
CA GLY A 182 -0.73 4.07 34.30
C GLY A 182 0.18 2.84 34.09
N ARG A 183 0.27 2.30 32.86
CA ARG A 183 0.93 1.03 32.58
C ARG A 183 2.37 1.17 32.10
N PHE A 184 2.72 2.32 31.56
CA PHE A 184 4.07 2.70 31.12
C PHE A 184 4.27 4.20 31.35
N THR A 185 5.48 4.69 31.16
CA THR A 185 5.80 6.11 31.28
C THR A 185 6.49 6.61 30.01
N VAL A 186 6.40 7.92 29.75
CA VAL A 186 7.05 8.57 28.61
C VAL A 186 7.84 9.76 29.15
N ASN A 187 9.16 9.77 28.96
CA ASN A 187 10.02 10.85 29.44
C ASN A 187 9.92 12.13 28.58
N ALA A 188 10.70 13.16 28.91
CA ALA A 188 10.69 14.43 28.18
C ALA A 188 11.11 14.29 26.72
N GLN A 189 11.97 13.33 26.40
CA GLN A 189 12.47 13.04 25.05
C GLN A 189 11.52 12.11 24.26
N GLY A 190 10.39 11.68 24.82
CA GLY A 190 9.45 10.79 24.18
C GLY A 190 9.77 9.30 24.32
N VAL A 191 10.77 8.94 25.16
CA VAL A 191 11.18 7.55 25.35
C VAL A 191 10.29 6.87 26.38
N CYS A 192 9.74 5.72 26.01
CA CYS A 192 8.87 4.89 26.85
C CYS A 192 9.69 4.01 27.81
N ALA A 193 9.13 3.77 29.00
CA ALA A 193 9.63 2.78 29.94
C ALA A 193 8.47 1.94 30.47
N GLY A 194 8.63 0.60 30.44
CA GLY A 194 7.58 -0.34 30.81
C GLY A 194 6.54 -0.57 29.71
N PHE A 195 6.79 -0.10 28.47
CA PHE A 195 5.92 -0.41 27.34
C PHE A 195 6.01 -1.91 27.00
N PRO A 196 4.90 -2.59 26.67
CA PRO A 196 4.92 -4.00 26.36
C PRO A 196 5.72 -4.29 25.07
N GLU A 197 6.36 -5.45 25.04
CA GLU A 197 7.05 -5.93 23.84
C GLU A 197 6.04 -6.21 22.72
N LEU A 198 6.33 -5.74 21.52
CA LEU A 198 5.56 -6.00 20.32
C LEU A 198 6.25 -7.05 19.45
N THR A 199 5.47 -7.77 18.66
CA THR A 199 5.97 -8.75 17.69
C THR A 199 5.61 -8.33 16.27
N TYR A 200 6.57 -8.42 15.34
CA TYR A 200 6.33 -8.16 13.92
C TYR A 200 6.54 -9.41 13.09
N LEU A 201 5.46 -9.85 12.45
CA LEU A 201 5.45 -10.99 11.53
C LEU A 201 5.58 -10.51 10.08
N THR A 202 6.62 -10.93 9.37
CA THR A 202 6.87 -10.57 7.97
C THR A 202 7.35 -11.77 7.15
N SER A 203 7.40 -11.64 5.81
CA SER A 203 8.07 -12.62 4.96
C SER A 203 9.56 -12.33 4.88
N ASP A 204 10.34 -13.35 4.50
CA ASP A 204 11.80 -13.35 4.45
C ASP A 204 12.40 -12.66 3.21
N ALA A 205 11.57 -12.11 2.32
CA ALA A 205 12.05 -11.31 1.20
C ALA A 205 12.84 -10.08 1.68
N ALA A 206 14.01 -9.85 1.10
CA ALA A 206 14.99 -8.87 1.57
C ALA A 206 14.42 -7.47 1.84
N GLY A 207 13.57 -6.94 0.93
CA GLY A 207 12.94 -5.64 1.12
C GLY A 207 11.97 -5.59 2.32
N HIS A 208 11.29 -6.71 2.64
CA HIS A 208 10.39 -6.77 3.78
C HIS A 208 11.17 -6.90 5.10
N VAL A 209 12.29 -7.62 5.08
CA VAL A 209 13.21 -7.70 6.23
C VAL A 209 13.85 -6.35 6.50
N ALA A 210 14.31 -5.63 5.47
CA ALA A 210 14.87 -4.29 5.62
C ALA A 210 13.90 -3.29 6.28
N ILE A 211 12.61 -3.32 5.89
CA ILE A 211 11.56 -2.53 6.55
C ILE A 211 11.42 -2.94 8.03
N ALA A 212 11.43 -4.23 8.32
CA ALA A 212 11.28 -4.72 9.69
C ALA A 212 12.45 -4.31 10.59
N ASP A 213 13.69 -4.38 10.09
CA ASP A 213 14.90 -3.97 10.79
C ASP A 213 14.93 -2.46 11.05
N ASP A 214 14.50 -1.65 10.07
CA ASP A 214 14.36 -0.20 10.26
C ASP A 214 13.33 0.11 11.35
N LEU A 215 12.17 -0.51 11.31
CA LEU A 215 11.11 -0.33 12.32
C LEU A 215 11.55 -0.78 13.72
N GLN A 216 12.29 -1.90 13.82
CA GLN A 216 12.86 -2.35 15.08
C GLN A 216 13.83 -1.30 15.66
N SER A 217 14.71 -0.77 14.81
CA SER A 217 15.65 0.30 15.19
C SER A 217 14.92 1.57 15.56
N LEU A 218 13.93 1.98 14.78
CA LEU A 218 13.10 3.17 15.02
C LEU A 218 12.41 3.10 16.37
N TYR A 219 11.62 2.06 16.60
CA TYR A 219 10.85 1.92 17.86
C TYR A 219 11.77 1.74 19.07
N GLY A 220 12.91 1.07 18.89
CA GLY A 220 13.95 0.96 19.94
C GLY A 220 14.44 2.33 20.44
N ARG A 221 14.56 3.34 19.57
CA ARG A 221 14.92 4.73 19.97
C ARG A 221 13.88 5.37 20.89
N TYR A 222 12.63 4.91 20.81
CA TYR A 222 11.54 5.36 21.68
C TYR A 222 11.27 4.40 22.86
N GLY A 223 12.19 3.46 23.14
CA GLY A 223 12.06 2.52 24.25
C GLY A 223 10.96 1.46 24.06
N ILE A 224 10.57 1.22 22.81
CA ILE A 224 9.55 0.24 22.44
C ILE A 224 10.27 -0.95 21.79
N SER A 225 10.21 -2.12 22.42
CA SER A 225 10.80 -3.36 21.91
C SER A 225 9.92 -3.95 20.80
N LEU A 226 10.53 -4.30 19.67
CA LEU A 226 9.89 -4.98 18.55
C LEU A 226 10.67 -6.23 18.19
N THR A 227 10.09 -7.41 18.42
CA THR A 227 10.69 -8.68 17.99
C THR A 227 10.19 -9.06 16.61
N VAL A 228 11.13 -9.22 15.66
CA VAL A 228 10.85 -9.54 14.26
C VAL A 228 10.90 -11.05 14.04
N THR A 229 9.89 -11.58 13.35
CA THR A 229 9.84 -12.96 12.85
C THR A 229 9.65 -12.93 11.33
N ALA A 230 10.69 -13.26 10.58
CA ALA A 230 10.67 -13.41 9.13
C ALA A 230 10.51 -14.89 8.75
N GLN A 231 9.61 -15.20 7.80
CA GLN A 231 9.27 -16.55 7.37
C GLN A 231 9.20 -16.61 5.84
N ASP A 232 9.38 -17.80 5.27
CA ASP A 232 9.04 -18.00 3.85
C ASP A 232 7.58 -17.65 3.58
N MET A 233 7.23 -17.37 2.32
CA MET A 233 5.93 -16.81 1.96
C MET A 233 4.75 -17.68 2.40
N ASP A 234 4.84 -19.00 2.24
CA ASP A 234 3.74 -19.92 2.56
C ASP A 234 3.52 -20.00 4.07
N THR A 235 4.62 -20.14 4.82
CA THR A 235 4.60 -20.12 6.30
C THR A 235 4.11 -18.78 6.83
N PHE A 236 4.58 -17.67 6.24
CA PHE A 236 4.12 -16.33 6.59
C PHE A 236 2.59 -16.17 6.40
N LEU A 237 2.06 -16.60 5.27
CA LEU A 237 0.62 -16.50 4.99
C LEU A 237 -0.20 -17.34 5.98
N ALA A 238 0.26 -18.55 6.31
CA ALA A 238 -0.39 -19.42 7.28
C ALA A 238 -0.33 -18.81 8.70
N SER A 239 0.83 -18.31 9.12
CA SER A 239 1.02 -17.65 10.43
C SER A 239 0.20 -16.37 10.54
N ARG A 240 0.13 -15.57 9.47
CA ARG A 240 -0.70 -14.37 9.42
C ARG A 240 -2.19 -14.69 9.54
N ALA A 241 -2.65 -15.76 8.90
CA ALA A 241 -4.04 -16.21 9.02
C ALA A 241 -4.37 -16.75 10.42
N ALA A 242 -3.40 -17.37 11.10
CA ALA A 242 -3.55 -17.86 12.47
C ALA A 242 -3.56 -16.71 13.51
N GLY A 243 -2.98 -15.56 13.21
CA GLY A 243 -2.86 -14.43 14.15
C GLY A 243 -1.73 -14.63 15.17
N GLY A 244 -1.79 -13.89 16.29
CA GLY A 244 -0.81 -14.02 17.38
C GLY A 244 0.42 -13.11 17.22
N TYR A 245 0.30 -12.05 16.46
CA TYR A 245 1.31 -10.98 16.28
C TYR A 245 0.73 -9.62 16.68
N SER A 246 1.62 -8.68 17.00
CA SER A 246 1.23 -7.27 17.20
C SER A 246 1.11 -6.53 15.88
N VAL A 247 2.07 -6.77 14.98
CA VAL A 247 2.19 -6.11 13.68
C VAL A 247 2.44 -7.14 12.59
N THR A 248 1.88 -6.92 11.42
CA THR A 248 2.20 -7.65 10.19
C THR A 248 2.20 -6.70 8.99
N ARG A 249 2.65 -7.17 7.85
CA ARG A 249 2.51 -6.42 6.60
C ARG A 249 1.29 -6.87 5.81
N CYS A 250 0.72 -5.94 5.08
CA CYS A 250 -0.29 -6.19 4.04
C CYS A 250 0.05 -5.38 2.80
N SER A 251 -0.08 -5.99 1.65
CA SER A 251 0.02 -5.32 0.36
C SER A 251 -1.19 -5.66 -0.48
N PHE A 252 -1.68 -4.67 -1.20
CA PHE A 252 -2.81 -4.85 -2.09
C PHE A 252 -2.65 -3.96 -3.33
N SER A 253 -2.95 -4.52 -4.50
CA SER A 253 -3.05 -3.77 -5.76
C SER A 253 -4.42 -4.06 -6.37
N ALA A 254 -5.12 -3.00 -6.77
CA ALA A 254 -6.39 -3.11 -7.44
C ALA A 254 -6.21 -3.46 -8.94
N ASP A 255 -7.18 -4.15 -9.49
CA ASP A 255 -7.32 -4.48 -10.91
C ASP A 255 -8.38 -3.63 -11.62
N ILE A 256 -9.05 -2.76 -10.87
CA ILE A 256 -10.05 -1.81 -11.37
C ILE A 256 -9.85 -0.43 -10.74
N ASP A 257 -10.29 0.61 -11.43
CA ASP A 257 -10.33 1.99 -10.91
C ASP A 257 -11.57 2.20 -10.04
N ASP A 258 -11.49 1.73 -8.79
CA ASP A 258 -12.55 1.85 -7.79
C ASP A 258 -11.95 1.74 -6.37
N PRO A 259 -12.38 2.57 -5.39
CA PRO A 259 -11.92 2.47 -4.00
C PRO A 259 -12.36 1.19 -3.28
N MET A 260 -13.47 0.58 -3.71
CA MET A 260 -14.10 -0.54 -3.01
C MET A 260 -13.18 -1.76 -2.78
N PRO A 261 -12.31 -2.19 -3.73
CA PRO A 261 -11.36 -3.26 -3.48
C PRO A 261 -10.48 -3.04 -2.26
N PHE A 262 -9.98 -1.81 -2.05
CA PHE A 262 -9.17 -1.45 -0.88
C PHE A 262 -9.95 -1.49 0.43
N LEU A 263 -11.20 -1.05 0.39
CA LEU A 263 -12.06 -1.00 1.56
C LEU A 263 -12.58 -2.39 1.95
N SER A 264 -12.94 -3.22 0.98
CA SER A 264 -13.48 -4.56 1.22
C SER A 264 -12.50 -5.52 1.91
N LEU A 265 -11.19 -5.24 1.87
CA LEU A 265 -10.16 -6.01 2.59
C LEU A 265 -10.44 -6.10 4.09
N TRP A 266 -11.09 -5.10 4.68
CA TRP A 266 -11.23 -4.91 6.11
C TRP A 266 -12.62 -5.24 6.65
N ALA A 267 -13.51 -5.76 5.81
CA ALA A 267 -14.80 -6.30 6.28
C ALA A 267 -14.58 -7.38 7.35
N SER A 268 -15.48 -7.48 8.32
CA SER A 268 -15.36 -8.47 9.40
C SER A 268 -15.29 -9.91 8.86
N GLY A 269 -16.01 -10.21 7.78
CA GLY A 269 -16.04 -11.50 7.10
C GLY A 269 -14.87 -11.75 6.11
N ALA A 270 -14.08 -10.73 5.74
CA ALA A 270 -13.08 -10.86 4.69
C ALA A 270 -11.86 -11.69 5.10
N GLY A 271 -11.48 -12.71 4.33
CA GLY A 271 -10.27 -13.51 4.57
C GLY A 271 -8.98 -12.69 4.63
N SER A 272 -8.94 -11.56 3.92
CA SER A 272 -7.84 -10.59 3.88
C SER A 272 -7.70 -9.72 5.14
N ASN A 273 -8.72 -9.66 6.00
CA ASN A 273 -8.71 -8.86 7.24
C ASN A 273 -7.71 -9.44 8.26
N CYS A 274 -6.43 -9.15 8.05
CA CYS A 274 -5.34 -9.64 8.90
C CYS A 274 -5.23 -8.89 10.24
N VAL A 275 -5.94 -7.78 10.42
CA VAL A 275 -5.95 -7.01 11.67
C VAL A 275 -7.04 -7.43 12.64
N ALA A 276 -7.89 -8.39 12.28
CA ALA A 276 -9.01 -8.91 13.09
C ALA A 276 -10.07 -7.86 13.46
N LEU A 277 -10.29 -6.84 12.62
CA LEU A 277 -11.40 -5.89 12.80
C LEU A 277 -12.74 -6.63 12.79
N GLY A 278 -13.57 -6.43 13.83
CA GLY A 278 -14.87 -7.09 13.99
C GLY A 278 -14.80 -8.60 14.21
N ARG A 279 -13.66 -9.14 14.68
CA ARG A 279 -13.42 -10.57 14.91
C ARG A 279 -12.88 -10.85 16.31
N GLY A 280 -13.08 -12.10 16.77
CA GLY A 280 -12.52 -12.58 18.02
C GLY A 280 -12.84 -11.66 19.19
N ALA A 281 -11.86 -11.30 19.98
CA ALA A 281 -12.01 -10.38 21.12
C ALA A 281 -12.45 -8.96 20.75
N HIS A 282 -12.46 -8.62 19.46
CA HIS A 282 -12.87 -7.31 18.95
C HIS A 282 -14.27 -7.33 18.29
N ALA A 283 -14.92 -8.49 18.18
CA ALA A 283 -16.21 -8.63 17.51
C ALA A 283 -17.31 -7.76 18.16
N ASP A 284 -17.35 -7.74 19.48
CA ASP A 284 -18.40 -7.06 20.25
C ASP A 284 -18.01 -5.61 20.65
N TYR A 285 -16.85 -5.11 20.19
CA TYR A 285 -16.47 -3.74 20.50
C TYR A 285 -17.42 -2.75 19.81
N ALA A 286 -18.08 -1.95 20.60
CA ALA A 286 -19.00 -0.90 20.17
C ALA A 286 -18.44 0.48 20.53
N GLY A 287 -17.87 1.16 19.57
CA GLY A 287 -17.24 2.49 19.80
C GLY A 287 -17.16 3.28 18.49
N TYR A 288 -17.75 2.75 17.44
CA TYR A 288 -17.77 3.39 16.13
C TYR A 288 -19.06 4.16 15.91
N SER A 289 -18.99 5.19 15.07
CA SER A 289 -20.15 5.93 14.59
C SER A 289 -20.29 5.78 13.08
N VAL A 290 -21.53 5.67 12.60
CA VAL A 290 -21.81 5.55 11.17
C VAL A 290 -22.98 6.45 10.80
N THR A 291 -22.92 7.12 9.65
CA THR A 291 -24.01 7.90 9.10
C THR A 291 -24.54 7.23 7.83
N LEU A 292 -25.79 6.76 7.90
CA LEU A 292 -26.52 6.16 6.77
C LEU A 292 -27.88 6.84 6.62
N ASP A 293 -28.29 7.11 5.39
CA ASP A 293 -29.57 7.77 5.06
C ASP A 293 -29.80 9.07 5.86
N GLY A 294 -28.72 9.85 6.08
CA GLY A 294 -28.74 11.10 6.84
C GLY A 294 -28.93 10.95 8.36
N ARG A 295 -28.81 9.75 8.89
CA ARG A 295 -28.93 9.45 10.32
C ARG A 295 -27.61 8.89 10.86
N THR A 296 -27.10 9.52 11.92
CA THR A 296 -25.92 9.03 12.63
C THR A 296 -26.35 8.06 13.74
N LYS A 297 -25.71 6.91 13.80
CA LYS A 297 -25.79 5.94 14.89
C LYS A 297 -24.43 5.83 15.54
N ASP A 298 -24.37 6.06 16.84
CA ASP A 298 -23.18 5.94 17.68
C ASP A 298 -23.12 4.60 18.39
N ASN A 299 -21.96 4.28 18.96
CA ASN A 299 -21.70 3.03 19.69
C ASN A 299 -22.02 1.76 18.87
N CYS A 300 -21.67 1.78 17.61
CA CYS A 300 -21.79 0.65 16.70
C CYS A 300 -20.59 -0.28 16.86
N THR A 301 -20.82 -1.59 16.65
CA THR A 301 -19.75 -2.55 16.39
C THR A 301 -19.17 -2.32 15.00
N TRP A 302 -18.05 -3.01 14.68
CA TRP A 302 -17.47 -2.95 13.32
C TRP A 302 -18.47 -3.44 12.26
N THR A 303 -19.18 -4.50 12.54
CA THR A 303 -20.22 -5.03 11.64
C THR A 303 -21.38 -4.06 11.45
N GLU A 304 -21.83 -3.40 12.53
CA GLU A 304 -22.93 -2.42 12.47
C GLU A 304 -22.53 -1.10 11.81
N SER A 305 -21.24 -0.80 11.69
CA SER A 305 -20.72 0.42 11.08
C SER A 305 -20.06 0.15 9.74
N TYR A 306 -18.87 -0.46 9.75
CA TYR A 306 -18.07 -0.62 8.54
C TYR A 306 -18.70 -1.60 7.54
N ASP A 307 -19.13 -2.79 7.99
CA ASP A 307 -19.77 -3.75 7.09
C ASP A 307 -21.10 -3.21 6.55
N ALA A 308 -21.84 -2.44 7.36
CA ALA A 308 -23.06 -1.77 6.92
C ALA A 308 -22.77 -0.69 5.84
N LEU A 309 -21.67 0.08 5.98
CA LEU A 309 -21.20 1.00 4.93
C LEU A 309 -20.89 0.24 3.64
N LEU A 310 -20.10 -0.84 3.73
CA LEU A 310 -19.74 -1.63 2.55
C LEU A 310 -20.96 -2.21 1.85
N TYR A 311 -21.94 -2.71 2.61
CA TYR A 311 -23.20 -3.19 2.05
C TYR A 311 -23.97 -2.08 1.33
N ARG A 312 -24.07 -0.88 1.95
CA ARG A 312 -24.75 0.27 1.34
C ARG A 312 -24.03 0.75 0.08
N ILE A 313 -22.69 0.82 0.09
CA ILE A 313 -21.87 1.16 -1.08
C ILE A 313 -22.16 0.21 -2.25
N GLN A 314 -22.22 -1.11 -2.00
CA GLN A 314 -22.49 -2.12 -3.03
C GLN A 314 -23.91 -2.06 -3.58
N SER A 315 -24.88 -1.64 -2.76
CA SER A 315 -26.30 -1.60 -3.13
C SER A 315 -26.75 -0.25 -3.69
N SER A 316 -25.95 0.82 -3.56
CA SER A 316 -26.30 2.13 -4.07
C SER A 316 -26.12 2.21 -5.59
N GLY A 317 -27.16 2.69 -6.28
CA GLY A 317 -27.12 3.08 -7.69
C GLY A 317 -26.76 4.56 -7.91
N ASP A 318 -26.62 5.33 -6.83
CA ASP A 318 -26.20 6.75 -6.87
C ASP A 318 -24.70 6.86 -6.69
N THR A 319 -24.01 7.34 -7.72
CA THR A 319 -22.55 7.46 -7.73
C THR A 319 -22.05 8.41 -6.63
N ALA A 320 -22.70 9.55 -6.44
CA ALA A 320 -22.26 10.53 -5.45
C ALA A 320 -22.44 10.00 -4.02
N GLU A 321 -23.57 9.35 -3.72
CA GLU A 321 -23.79 8.65 -2.45
C GLU A 321 -22.73 7.57 -2.23
N ARG A 322 -22.47 6.75 -3.24
CA ARG A 322 -21.53 5.64 -3.17
C ARG A 322 -20.13 6.09 -2.76
N TYR A 323 -19.59 7.14 -3.42
CA TYR A 323 -18.28 7.67 -3.11
C TYR A 323 -18.23 8.39 -1.76
N SER A 324 -19.28 9.13 -1.39
CA SER A 324 -19.39 9.73 -0.06
C SER A 324 -19.32 8.67 1.06
N LEU A 325 -19.96 7.51 0.88
CA LEU A 325 -19.89 6.39 1.80
C LEU A 325 -18.52 5.72 1.82
N MET A 326 -17.79 5.67 0.68
CA MET A 326 -16.43 5.17 0.62
C MET A 326 -15.45 6.05 1.39
N HIS A 327 -15.55 7.37 1.30
CA HIS A 327 -14.78 8.30 2.14
C HIS A 327 -15.08 8.13 3.62
N GLN A 328 -16.35 7.91 3.98
CA GLN A 328 -16.71 7.61 5.36
C GLN A 328 -16.09 6.28 5.83
N ALA A 329 -16.09 5.24 4.99
CA ALA A 329 -15.49 3.95 5.30
C ALA A 329 -13.96 4.06 5.46
N GLU A 330 -13.27 4.79 4.56
CA GLU A 330 -11.83 5.05 4.69
C GLU A 330 -11.51 5.78 6.00
N THR A 331 -12.25 6.83 6.32
CA THR A 331 -12.06 7.60 7.56
C THR A 331 -12.27 6.71 8.79
N LEU A 332 -13.32 5.91 8.81
CA LEU A 332 -13.59 4.98 9.90
C LEU A 332 -12.47 3.95 10.07
N LEU A 333 -11.96 3.40 8.96
CA LEU A 333 -10.83 2.49 8.97
C LEU A 333 -9.60 3.14 9.60
N MET A 334 -9.25 4.33 9.15
CA MET A 334 -8.05 5.03 9.61
C MET A 334 -8.14 5.47 11.07
N GLN A 335 -9.32 5.78 11.59
CA GLN A 335 -9.54 6.08 13.02
C GLN A 335 -9.21 4.91 13.94
N THR A 336 -9.23 3.69 13.46
CA THR A 336 -8.82 2.52 14.27
C THR A 336 -7.32 2.48 14.57
N GLY A 337 -6.50 3.15 13.76
CA GLY A 337 -5.04 3.02 13.76
C GLY A 337 -4.54 1.64 13.35
N ALA A 338 -5.44 0.72 12.95
CA ALA A 338 -5.07 -0.66 12.63
C ALA A 338 -4.32 -0.79 11.29
N VAL A 339 -4.54 0.12 10.37
CA VAL A 339 -3.90 0.13 9.05
C VAL A 339 -3.01 1.36 8.93
N CYS A 340 -1.75 1.14 8.61
CA CYS A 340 -0.73 2.17 8.46
C CYS A 340 -0.11 2.08 7.07
N PRO A 341 -0.61 2.83 6.07
CA PRO A 341 0.01 2.93 4.76
C PRO A 341 1.45 3.44 4.86
N LEU A 342 2.38 2.79 4.16
CA LEU A 342 3.79 3.17 4.13
C LEU A 342 4.14 3.81 2.79
N TYR A 343 3.84 3.12 1.69
CA TYR A 343 4.08 3.62 0.35
C TYR A 343 3.05 3.10 -0.66
N TRP A 344 2.88 3.86 -1.71
CA TRP A 344 2.17 3.46 -2.91
C TRP A 344 3.15 2.86 -3.92
N TYR A 345 2.72 1.79 -4.56
CA TYR A 345 3.54 1.12 -5.56
C TYR A 345 3.74 1.97 -6.79
N THR A 346 4.93 1.84 -7.35
CA THR A 346 5.27 2.33 -8.67
C THR A 346 5.88 1.18 -9.47
N ASP A 347 5.75 1.25 -10.78
CA ASP A 347 6.45 0.40 -11.72
C ASP A 347 7.54 1.20 -12.42
N THR A 348 8.76 0.69 -12.41
CA THR A 348 9.92 1.35 -13.02
C THR A 348 10.51 0.46 -14.09
N TYR A 349 10.65 1.01 -15.29
CA TYR A 349 11.18 0.29 -16.45
C TYR A 349 12.04 1.21 -17.32
N LEU A 350 12.89 0.59 -18.13
CA LEU A 350 13.68 1.28 -19.15
C LEU A 350 12.95 1.23 -20.50
N CYS A 351 12.88 2.35 -21.16
CA CYS A 351 12.29 2.50 -22.48
C CYS A 351 13.20 3.37 -23.34
N ASN A 352 13.67 2.84 -24.48
CA ASN A 352 14.48 3.58 -25.41
C ASN A 352 13.74 4.84 -25.89
N THR A 353 14.43 5.96 -25.96
CA THR A 353 13.84 7.26 -26.37
C THR A 353 13.25 7.25 -27.78
N HIS A 354 13.70 6.34 -28.64
CA HIS A 354 13.13 6.14 -29.99
C HIS A 354 11.81 5.32 -30.00
N VAL A 355 11.39 4.76 -28.85
CA VAL A 355 10.09 4.10 -28.75
C VAL A 355 9.01 5.15 -28.53
N GLN A 356 8.10 5.24 -29.49
CA GLN A 356 6.94 6.12 -29.44
C GLN A 356 5.64 5.32 -29.34
N GLY A 357 4.56 5.96 -28.86
CA GLY A 357 3.22 5.36 -28.80
C GLY A 357 3.05 4.22 -27.78
N LEU A 358 4.06 3.97 -26.93
CA LEU A 358 3.92 3.08 -25.78
C LEU A 358 3.07 3.77 -24.71
N LEU A 359 2.01 3.13 -24.26
CA LEU A 359 1.21 3.58 -23.14
C LEU A 359 1.38 2.63 -21.96
N SER A 360 1.63 3.17 -20.78
CA SER A 360 1.67 2.40 -19.52
C SER A 360 0.54 2.87 -18.63
N GLY A 361 -0.23 1.93 -18.11
CA GLY A 361 -1.37 2.24 -17.24
C GLY A 361 -1.09 1.90 -15.77
N PRO A 362 -1.85 2.49 -14.86
CA PRO A 362 -1.69 2.27 -13.41
C PRO A 362 -2.08 0.86 -12.95
N LEU A 363 -2.66 0.06 -13.84
CA LEU A 363 -2.97 -1.37 -13.62
C LEU A 363 -1.79 -2.30 -13.97
N GLY A 364 -0.58 -1.76 -14.14
CA GLY A 364 0.61 -2.54 -14.47
C GLY A 364 0.67 -3.07 -15.91
N ALA A 365 -0.24 -2.64 -16.77
CA ALA A 365 -0.27 -3.06 -18.16
C ALA A 365 0.47 -2.08 -19.06
N GLN A 366 1.28 -2.62 -19.97
CA GLN A 366 1.89 -1.87 -21.06
C GLN A 366 1.11 -2.14 -22.34
N TYR A 367 0.61 -1.09 -22.97
CA TYR A 367 -0.21 -1.17 -24.19
C TYR A 367 0.68 -0.93 -25.39
N LEU A 368 0.99 -2.01 -26.11
CA LEU A 368 1.94 -2.04 -27.21
C LEU A 368 1.31 -1.74 -28.58
N MET A 369 -0.01 -1.58 -28.66
CA MET A 369 -0.72 -1.45 -29.93
C MET A 369 -0.21 -0.27 -30.77
N GLY A 370 -0.01 0.88 -30.12
CA GLY A 370 0.55 2.09 -30.78
C GLY A 370 2.08 2.17 -30.78
N ALA A 371 2.75 1.23 -30.10
CA ALA A 371 4.20 1.31 -29.92
C ALA A 371 4.95 1.04 -31.23
N HIS A 372 5.94 1.88 -31.54
CA HIS A 372 6.83 1.69 -32.67
C HIS A 372 8.19 2.35 -32.37
N VAL A 373 9.21 1.94 -33.09
CA VAL A 373 10.57 2.49 -32.99
C VAL A 373 10.78 3.47 -34.12
N GLU A 374 11.00 4.74 -33.80
CA GLU A 374 11.42 5.74 -34.78
C GLU A 374 12.87 5.48 -35.22
N LYS A 375 13.14 5.66 -36.52
CA LYS A 375 14.47 5.44 -37.13
C LYS A 375 15.35 6.65 -36.97
#